data_a581af9c19645c444846c418fef217a1
#
_entry.id   a581af9c19645c444846c418fef217a1
#
_cell.length_a   1.000
_cell.length_b   1.000
_cell.length_c   1.000
_cell.angle_alpha   90.00
_cell.angle_beta   90.00
_cell.angle_gamma   90.00
#
_symmetry.space_group_name_H-M   'P 1'
#
loop_
_entity.id
_entity.type
_entity.pdbx_description
1 polymer ?
#
loop_
_entity_poly.entity_id
_entity_poly.type
_entity_poly.pdbx_seq_one_letter_code
_entity_poly.pdbx_strand_id
1 'polypeptide(L)'
;MPENSPQQNARLGIGIDFGTSNSAAATFDGQQLMLIELAAPESIMPSANYIDKQFVSAIGQKAINDYIAGNRGRKVELSAQILGEARSGTGGGETAMGGPGESDTSKVYGQAFNDGSLPGRLFRGTKRLLGNTLNDRIAIFDRSFRLVALVTPILVGIRQALEATIDRSASHACIGHPVNFEGSGEGRNNIALERLAEAYGHAGIQEQSFCPEPTAATISYLHNNPQSRDELVLTVDFGGGTLDFSVLRRKGSSFEVEATHGIALGGDRIDQCIFRELVFPLLGSGERWSRVVDGSTVDTLFPFGEYEELLINWPISYMLNQNKYTAPVMQRMVQPDAAADKFKRLYDLIQQNYSYQVFEVIKAFK
;
A
#
# COMPACT_ATOMS: atom_id res chain seq x y z
N MET A 1 -50.67 14.07 33.02
CA MET A 1 -49.69 14.47 32.01
C MET A 1 -48.45 13.62 32.26
N PRO A 2 -48.05 12.74 31.35
CA PRO A 2 -46.78 12.03 31.51
C PRO A 2 -45.65 12.99 31.17
N GLU A 3 -44.72 13.14 32.13
CA GLU A 3 -43.46 13.86 31.92
C GLU A 3 -42.68 13.22 30.79
N ASN A 4 -42.43 14.02 29.74
CA ASN A 4 -41.43 13.72 28.74
C ASN A 4 -40.06 13.69 29.42
N SER A 5 -39.57 12.49 29.74
CA SER A 5 -38.15 12.30 30.01
C SER A 5 -37.37 12.77 28.83
N PRO A 6 -36.35 13.65 29.00
CA PRO A 6 -35.49 14.01 27.89
C PRO A 6 -34.77 12.73 27.41
N GLN A 7 -35.11 12.27 26.23
CA GLN A 7 -34.24 11.36 25.51
C GLN A 7 -32.88 12.08 25.42
N GLN A 8 -31.94 11.67 26.28
CA GLN A 8 -30.56 12.03 26.12
C GLN A 8 -30.20 11.63 24.67
N ASN A 9 -29.91 12.60 23.82
CA ASN A 9 -29.35 12.37 22.51
C ASN A 9 -28.04 11.59 22.69
N ALA A 10 -28.14 10.28 22.76
CA ALA A 10 -26.97 9.42 22.83
C ALA A 10 -26.13 9.73 21.59
N ARG A 11 -24.90 10.15 21.84
CA ARG A 11 -23.96 10.48 20.76
C ARG A 11 -23.71 9.20 19.97
N LEU A 12 -23.92 9.24 18.66
CA LEU A 12 -23.63 8.10 17.77
C LEU A 12 -22.16 7.75 17.87
N GLY A 13 -21.82 6.53 18.24
CA GLY A 13 -20.46 6.02 18.20
C GLY A 13 -20.03 5.85 16.74
N ILE A 14 -18.84 6.28 16.40
CA ILE A 14 -18.22 6.07 15.08
C ILE A 14 -16.92 5.33 15.32
N GLY A 15 -16.76 4.17 14.66
CA GLY A 15 -15.53 3.39 14.63
C GLY A 15 -14.93 3.39 13.22
N ILE A 16 -13.61 3.58 13.11
CA ILE A 16 -12.89 3.51 11.85
C ILE A 16 -11.69 2.60 12.01
N ASP A 17 -11.63 1.58 11.15
CA ASP A 17 -10.45 0.74 10.94
C ASP A 17 -9.80 1.15 9.62
N PHE A 18 -8.68 1.88 9.72
CA PHE A 18 -7.79 2.14 8.59
C PHE A 18 -6.70 1.07 8.58
N GLY A 19 -6.97 -0.05 7.93
CA GLY A 19 -6.05 -1.18 7.84
C GLY A 19 -4.93 -1.00 6.81
N THR A 20 -3.92 -1.87 6.86
CA THR A 20 -2.79 -1.90 5.90
C THR A 20 -3.26 -2.16 4.46
N SER A 21 -4.17 -3.10 4.29
CA SER A 21 -4.67 -3.53 2.97
C SER A 21 -6.07 -3.02 2.68
N ASN A 22 -6.95 -2.98 3.68
CA ASN A 22 -8.33 -2.59 3.55
C ASN A 22 -8.75 -1.71 4.73
N SER A 23 -9.79 -0.89 4.51
CA SER A 23 -10.40 -0.04 5.52
C SER A 23 -11.88 -0.35 5.66
N ALA A 24 -12.40 -0.18 6.87
CA ALA A 24 -13.81 -0.32 7.21
C ALA A 24 -14.24 0.79 8.18
N ALA A 25 -15.52 1.08 8.21
CA ALA A 25 -16.11 1.98 9.20
C ALA A 25 -17.46 1.47 9.66
N ALA A 26 -17.84 1.83 10.90
CA ALA A 26 -19.11 1.46 11.47
C ALA A 26 -19.66 2.55 12.38
N THR A 27 -20.96 2.53 12.58
CA THR A 27 -21.64 3.35 13.59
C THR A 27 -22.32 2.47 14.62
N PHE A 28 -22.48 3.01 15.84
CA PHE A 28 -23.15 2.36 16.93
C PHE A 28 -24.05 3.37 17.66
N ASP A 29 -25.34 3.08 17.73
CA ASP A 29 -26.34 3.94 18.37
C ASP A 29 -26.58 3.65 19.84
N GLY A 30 -25.85 2.70 20.41
CA GLY A 30 -26.02 2.18 21.78
C GLY A 30 -26.73 0.82 21.83
N GLN A 31 -27.30 0.37 20.69
CA GLN A 31 -27.98 -0.92 20.54
C GLN A 31 -27.54 -1.70 19.33
N GLN A 32 -27.46 -1.02 18.18
CA GLN A 32 -27.15 -1.63 16.89
C GLN A 32 -25.85 -1.09 16.31
N LEU A 33 -25.06 -2.02 15.76
CA LEU A 33 -23.88 -1.71 14.97
C LEU A 33 -24.27 -1.76 13.50
N MET A 34 -23.92 -0.72 12.75
CA MET A 34 -24.15 -0.63 11.32
C MET A 34 -22.81 -0.42 10.62
N LEU A 35 -22.46 -1.32 9.70
CA LEU A 35 -21.31 -1.15 8.80
C LEU A 35 -21.64 -0.10 7.73
N ILE A 36 -20.65 0.72 7.41
CA ILE A 36 -20.76 1.76 6.39
C ILE A 36 -20.29 1.22 5.05
N GLU A 37 -21.06 1.42 4.00
CA GLU A 37 -20.66 1.10 2.62
C GLU A 37 -19.60 2.10 2.14
N LEU A 38 -18.32 1.75 2.30
CA LEU A 38 -17.21 2.62 1.86
C LEU A 38 -16.97 2.61 0.35
N ALA A 39 -17.39 1.53 -0.31
CA ALA A 39 -17.27 1.33 -1.75
C ALA A 39 -18.55 0.65 -2.28
N ALA A 40 -19.67 1.34 -2.19
CA ALA A 40 -21.01 0.79 -2.43
C ALA A 40 -21.08 -0.21 -3.60
N PRO A 41 -21.64 -1.41 -3.39
CA PRO A 41 -22.34 -1.86 -2.18
C PRO A 41 -21.43 -2.44 -1.08
N GLU A 42 -20.11 -2.43 -1.24
CA GLU A 42 -19.17 -3.07 -0.34
C GLU A 42 -18.85 -2.18 0.87
N SER A 43 -18.85 -2.79 2.07
CA SER A 43 -18.47 -2.10 3.32
C SER A 43 -16.94 -2.01 3.50
N ILE A 44 -16.18 -2.80 2.75
CA ILE A 44 -14.72 -2.82 2.82
C ILE A 44 -14.16 -2.13 1.59
N MET A 45 -13.25 -1.18 1.81
CA MET A 45 -12.56 -0.44 0.75
C MET A 45 -11.06 -0.72 0.80
N PRO A 46 -10.38 -0.99 -0.33
CA PRO A 46 -8.92 -1.06 -0.36
C PRO A 46 -8.27 0.22 0.18
N SER A 47 -7.29 0.08 1.10
CA SER A 47 -6.48 1.20 1.61
C SER A 47 -5.45 1.63 0.56
N ALA A 48 -5.93 2.12 -0.56
CA ALA A 48 -5.15 2.49 -1.73
C ALA A 48 -5.39 3.95 -2.12
N ASN A 49 -4.29 4.63 -2.51
CA ASN A 49 -4.31 5.99 -3.04
C ASN A 49 -3.46 6.03 -4.32
N TYR A 50 -4.05 6.47 -5.42
CA TYR A 50 -3.36 6.69 -6.69
C TYR A 50 -3.26 8.18 -6.96
N ILE A 51 -2.06 8.68 -7.17
CA ILE A 51 -1.78 10.09 -7.44
C ILE A 51 -1.29 10.22 -8.88
N ASP A 52 -2.03 10.95 -9.71
CA ASP A 52 -1.66 11.21 -11.10
C ASP A 52 -0.63 12.34 -11.26
N LYS A 53 -0.23 12.65 -12.48
CA LYS A 53 0.73 13.73 -12.79
C LYS A 53 0.20 15.14 -12.49
N GLN A 54 -1.10 15.31 -12.36
CA GLN A 54 -1.75 16.55 -11.95
C GLN A 54 -1.91 16.65 -10.43
N PHE A 55 -1.41 15.62 -9.69
CA PHE A 55 -1.52 15.48 -8.25
C PHE A 55 -2.97 15.30 -7.76
N VAL A 56 -3.85 14.80 -8.62
CA VAL A 56 -5.20 14.40 -8.25
C VAL A 56 -5.15 12.99 -7.67
N SER A 57 -5.82 12.81 -6.52
CA SER A 57 -5.91 11.51 -5.83
C SER A 57 -7.17 10.76 -6.26
N ALA A 58 -7.03 9.47 -6.57
CA ALA A 58 -8.10 8.50 -6.57
C ALA A 58 -7.86 7.50 -5.42
N ILE A 59 -8.94 7.01 -4.78
CA ILE A 59 -8.84 6.13 -3.61
C ILE A 59 -9.57 4.81 -3.82
N GLY A 60 -9.31 3.84 -2.95
CA GLY A 60 -10.00 2.57 -2.94
C GLY A 60 -9.79 1.75 -4.21
N GLN A 61 -10.83 1.06 -4.66
CA GLN A 61 -10.79 0.23 -5.88
C GLN A 61 -10.52 1.06 -7.14
N LYS A 62 -11.01 2.31 -7.19
CA LYS A 62 -10.71 3.23 -8.30
C LYS A 62 -9.21 3.48 -8.45
N ALA A 63 -8.50 3.68 -7.34
CA ALA A 63 -7.04 3.85 -7.35
C ALA A 63 -6.32 2.66 -8.00
N ILE A 64 -6.75 1.44 -7.68
CA ILE A 64 -6.20 0.21 -8.23
C ILE A 64 -6.52 0.09 -9.72
N ASN A 65 -7.76 0.38 -10.10
CA ASN A 65 -8.19 0.32 -11.50
C ASN A 65 -7.45 1.33 -12.37
N ASP A 66 -7.26 2.57 -11.90
CA ASP A 66 -6.52 3.62 -12.61
C ASP A 66 -5.03 3.21 -12.78
N TYR A 67 -4.43 2.61 -11.75
CA TYR A 67 -3.07 2.06 -11.82
C TYR A 67 -2.96 0.95 -12.89
N ILE A 68 -3.88 -0.02 -12.88
CA ILE A 68 -3.86 -1.14 -13.84
C ILE A 68 -4.04 -0.61 -15.26
N ALA A 69 -5.04 0.23 -15.48
CA ALA A 69 -5.34 0.81 -16.78
C ALA A 69 -4.16 1.63 -17.33
N GLY A 70 -3.54 2.45 -16.48
CA GLY A 70 -2.40 3.30 -16.86
C GLY A 70 -1.11 2.54 -17.17
N ASN A 71 -0.98 1.29 -16.68
CA ASN A 71 0.23 0.48 -16.88
C ASN A 71 0.03 -0.70 -17.85
N ARG A 72 -1.18 -0.98 -18.30
CA ARG A 72 -1.45 -2.06 -19.25
C ARG A 72 -0.81 -1.77 -20.61
N GLY A 73 0.04 -2.68 -21.08
CA GLY A 73 0.74 -2.56 -22.38
C GLY A 73 1.75 -1.41 -22.45
N ARG A 74 1.93 -0.64 -21.39
CA ARG A 74 2.85 0.49 -21.35
C ARG A 74 4.29 0.00 -21.19
N LYS A 75 5.17 0.43 -22.09
CA LYS A 75 6.61 0.23 -21.93
C LYS A 75 7.18 1.23 -20.94
N VAL A 76 8.05 0.76 -20.06
CA VAL A 76 8.76 1.61 -19.10
C VAL A 76 9.92 2.30 -19.80
N GLU A 77 9.91 3.62 -19.80
CA GLU A 77 10.97 4.45 -20.36
C GLU A 77 11.72 5.15 -19.22
N LEU A 78 12.91 4.62 -18.89
CA LEU A 78 13.75 5.23 -17.88
C LEU A 78 14.47 6.43 -18.49
N SER A 79 14.21 7.63 -17.95
CA SER A 79 14.95 8.83 -18.28
C SER A 79 16.09 9.04 -17.28
N ALA A 80 17.25 9.46 -17.79
CA ALA A 80 18.35 9.87 -16.95
C ALA A 80 18.00 11.15 -16.20
N GLN A 81 18.18 11.16 -14.90
CA GLN A 81 17.95 12.35 -14.08
C GLN A 81 19.08 13.35 -14.38
N ILE A 82 18.73 14.57 -14.78
CA ILE A 82 19.68 15.66 -14.90
C ILE A 82 20.02 16.11 -13.48
N LEU A 83 21.24 15.87 -13.03
CA LEU A 83 21.72 16.25 -11.69
C LEU A 83 22.07 17.72 -11.58
N GLY A 84 22.37 18.36 -12.71
CA GLY A 84 22.74 19.77 -12.79
C GLY A 84 23.34 20.13 -14.13
N GLU A 85 23.60 21.41 -14.34
CA GLU A 85 24.32 21.93 -15.50
C GLU A 85 25.72 22.34 -15.04
N ALA A 86 26.74 21.74 -15.65
CA ALA A 86 28.13 22.16 -15.46
C ALA A 86 28.49 23.18 -16.56
N ARG A 87 28.90 24.37 -16.15
CA ARG A 87 29.47 25.38 -17.05
C ARG A 87 30.97 25.19 -17.10
N SER A 88 31.50 24.79 -18.22
CA SER A 88 32.95 24.83 -18.47
C SER A 88 33.30 26.23 -18.97
N GLY A 89 33.85 27.06 -18.07
CA GLY A 89 34.55 28.25 -18.47
C GLY A 89 35.98 27.86 -18.88
N THR A 90 36.32 28.02 -20.14
CA THR A 90 37.71 28.00 -20.55
C THR A 90 38.39 29.23 -19.94
N GLY A 91 39.14 29.03 -18.85
CA GLY A 91 40.08 30.03 -18.30
C GLY A 91 41.17 30.29 -19.35
N GLY A 92 40.92 31.23 -20.19
CA GLY A 92 41.97 31.77 -21.11
C GLY A 92 42.74 32.85 -20.35
N GLY A 93 44.06 32.70 -20.34
CA GLY A 93 44.97 33.74 -19.87
C GLY A 93 44.75 35.05 -20.62
N GLU A 94 45.14 36.12 -19.94
CA GLU A 94 45.12 37.49 -20.44
C GLU A 94 45.76 37.62 -21.83
N THR A 95 44.94 37.82 -22.85
CA THR A 95 45.27 38.62 -24.01
C THR A 95 44.02 39.40 -24.45
N ALA A 96 44.21 40.71 -24.48
CA ALA A 96 43.19 41.66 -24.85
C ALA A 96 42.73 41.44 -26.30
N MET A 97 41.46 41.19 -26.49
CA MET A 97 40.49 41.68 -27.47
C MET A 97 39.28 40.77 -27.46
N GLY A 98 38.20 41.29 -26.85
CA GLY A 98 37.05 40.53 -26.46
C GLY A 98 36.09 40.19 -27.56
N GLY A 99 35.67 38.93 -27.59
CA GLY A 99 34.39 38.47 -28.02
C GLY A 99 33.73 37.72 -26.81
N PRO A 100 32.42 37.70 -26.69
CA PRO A 100 31.78 36.91 -25.63
C PRO A 100 32.09 35.44 -25.87
N GLY A 101 32.89 34.83 -24.99
CA GLY A 101 33.20 33.43 -25.02
C GLY A 101 31.90 32.62 -24.88
N GLU A 102 31.61 31.74 -25.81
CA GLU A 102 30.55 30.76 -25.72
C GLU A 102 30.83 29.87 -24.50
N SER A 103 30.00 30.01 -23.45
CA SER A 103 30.01 29.09 -22.32
C SER A 103 29.28 27.83 -22.74
N ASP A 104 30.02 26.76 -22.97
CA ASP A 104 29.46 25.46 -23.26
C ASP A 104 28.85 24.90 -21.95
N THR A 105 27.54 24.71 -21.98
CA THR A 105 26.78 24.21 -20.83
C THR A 105 26.54 22.73 -21.06
N SER A 106 27.23 21.88 -20.32
CA SER A 106 27.02 20.43 -20.36
C SER A 106 26.09 19.97 -19.24
N LYS A 107 25.12 19.12 -19.58
CA LYS A 107 24.23 18.50 -18.61
C LYS A 107 24.93 17.32 -17.92
N VAL A 108 24.91 17.30 -16.59
CA VAL A 108 25.41 16.17 -15.81
C VAL A 108 24.25 15.22 -15.52
N TYR A 109 24.36 14.00 -16.02
CA TYR A 109 23.33 12.98 -15.86
C TYR A 109 23.66 12.04 -14.69
N GLY A 110 22.66 11.73 -13.85
CA GLY A 110 22.73 10.68 -12.82
C GLY A 110 22.19 9.35 -13.34
N GLN A 111 22.17 8.35 -12.45
CA GLN A 111 21.55 7.06 -12.79
C GLN A 111 20.07 7.26 -13.12
N ALA A 112 19.59 6.53 -14.15
CA ALA A 112 18.21 6.59 -14.62
C ALA A 112 17.28 5.87 -13.61
N PHE A 113 16.56 6.62 -12.80
CA PHE A 113 15.62 6.08 -11.81
C PHE A 113 14.17 6.55 -11.99
N ASN A 114 13.89 7.46 -12.91
CA ASN A 114 12.56 7.98 -13.14
C ASN A 114 11.96 7.45 -14.44
N ASP A 115 10.83 6.75 -14.33
CA ASP A 115 9.97 6.45 -15.46
C ASP A 115 9.19 7.72 -15.85
N GLY A 116 9.70 8.43 -16.86
CA GLY A 116 9.09 9.69 -17.33
C GLY A 116 7.71 9.50 -17.96
N SER A 117 7.36 8.27 -18.37
CA SER A 117 6.07 7.93 -18.98
C SER A 117 5.02 7.48 -17.95
N LEU A 118 5.38 7.33 -16.66
CA LEU A 118 4.47 6.86 -15.60
C LEU A 118 3.26 7.81 -15.45
N PRO A 119 2.02 7.34 -15.66
CA PRO A 119 0.85 8.22 -15.63
C PRO A 119 0.43 8.64 -14.22
N GLY A 120 0.80 7.86 -13.22
CA GLY A 120 0.52 8.09 -11.80
C GLY A 120 1.21 7.07 -10.93
N ARG A 121 1.19 7.27 -9.62
CA ARG A 121 1.79 6.36 -8.62
C ARG A 121 0.74 5.82 -7.67
N LEU A 122 0.71 4.51 -7.52
CA LEU A 122 -0.14 3.83 -6.56
C LEU A 122 0.59 3.67 -5.23
N PHE A 123 -0.09 4.04 -4.16
CA PHE A 123 0.34 3.85 -2.78
C PHE A 123 -0.61 2.89 -2.07
N ARG A 124 -0.08 1.78 -1.60
CA ARG A 124 -0.75 0.78 -0.76
C ARG A 124 0.11 0.47 0.46
N GLY A 125 -0.53 0.00 1.53
CA GLY A 125 0.20 -0.31 2.76
C GLY A 125 0.84 0.92 3.42
N THR A 126 0.34 2.12 3.16
CA THR A 126 0.89 3.37 3.70
C THR A 126 0.88 3.44 5.22
N LYS A 127 -0.03 2.71 5.88
CA LYS A 127 -0.07 2.54 7.34
C LYS A 127 1.27 2.02 7.88
N ARG A 128 1.94 1.11 7.15
CA ARG A 128 3.26 0.55 7.50
C ARG A 128 4.37 1.60 7.55
N LEU A 129 4.23 2.69 6.79
CA LEU A 129 5.23 3.76 6.72
C LEU A 129 5.11 4.76 7.86
N LEU A 130 3.97 4.82 8.56
CA LEU A 130 3.71 5.81 9.59
C LEU A 130 4.71 5.74 10.74
N GLY A 131 5.21 4.52 11.08
CA GLY A 131 6.24 4.31 12.09
C GLY A 131 7.68 4.55 11.63
N ASN A 132 7.91 5.02 10.39
CA ASN A 132 9.26 5.30 9.93
C ASN A 132 9.82 6.55 10.61
N THR A 133 10.83 6.38 11.47
CA THR A 133 11.44 7.47 12.24
C THR A 133 12.47 8.26 11.44
N LEU A 134 13.03 7.68 10.37
CA LEU A 134 14.10 8.29 9.57
C LEU A 134 13.57 9.21 8.47
N ASN A 135 12.42 8.87 7.90
CA ASN A 135 11.83 9.62 6.79
C ASN A 135 10.33 9.83 7.00
N ASP A 136 9.89 11.08 6.96
CA ASP A 136 8.48 11.47 6.96
C ASP A 136 7.97 11.88 5.57
N ARG A 137 8.84 11.84 4.56
CA ARG A 137 8.56 12.33 3.21
C ARG A 137 8.91 11.31 2.13
N ILE A 138 8.15 11.36 1.05
CA ILE A 138 8.37 10.56 -0.14
C ILE A 138 8.30 11.47 -1.39
N ALA A 139 9.19 11.23 -2.34
CA ALA A 139 9.15 11.93 -3.61
C ALA A 139 8.08 11.31 -4.52
N ILE A 140 7.17 12.14 -5.02
CA ILE A 140 6.16 11.79 -6.01
C ILE A 140 6.39 12.71 -7.22
N PHE A 141 6.87 12.15 -8.31
CA PHE A 141 7.37 12.92 -9.46
C PHE A 141 8.44 13.94 -9.02
N ASP A 142 8.17 15.22 -9.22
CA ASP A 142 9.06 16.35 -8.89
C ASP A 142 8.79 16.98 -7.52
N ARG A 143 7.82 16.45 -6.74
CA ARG A 143 7.42 17.01 -5.45
C ARG A 143 7.65 16.05 -4.30
N SER A 144 7.93 16.65 -3.14
CA SER A 144 8.10 15.93 -1.88
C SER A 144 6.84 16.01 -1.04
N PHE A 145 6.22 14.85 -0.76
CA PHE A 145 5.01 14.71 0.04
C PHE A 145 5.34 14.15 1.42
N ARG A 146 4.65 14.65 2.45
CA ARG A 146 4.68 14.00 3.76
C ARG A 146 3.88 12.69 3.72
N LEU A 147 4.27 11.71 4.53
CA LEU A 147 3.56 10.42 4.62
C LEU A 147 2.08 10.61 4.98
N VAL A 148 1.78 11.58 5.84
CA VAL A 148 0.40 11.96 6.20
C VAL A 148 -0.44 12.31 4.97
N ALA A 149 0.13 13.00 3.99
CA ALA A 149 -0.59 13.39 2.77
C ALA A 149 -0.97 12.19 1.88
N LEU A 150 -0.33 11.03 2.05
CA LEU A 150 -0.70 9.79 1.32
C LEU A 150 -1.91 9.10 1.94
N VAL A 151 -2.09 9.28 3.25
CA VAL A 151 -3.17 8.64 4.03
C VAL A 151 -4.43 9.50 4.03
N THR A 152 -4.28 10.81 4.18
CA THR A 152 -5.40 11.76 4.30
C THR A 152 -6.50 11.60 3.25
N PRO A 153 -6.23 11.42 1.93
CA PRO A 153 -7.29 11.27 0.94
C PRO A 153 -8.19 10.05 1.19
N ILE A 154 -7.62 8.95 1.68
CA ILE A 154 -8.38 7.74 2.03
C ILE A 154 -9.32 8.05 3.19
N LEU A 155 -8.81 8.72 4.25
CA LEU A 155 -9.60 9.09 5.42
C LEU A 155 -10.70 10.12 5.10
N VAL A 156 -10.44 11.04 4.19
CA VAL A 156 -11.46 11.97 3.66
C VAL A 156 -12.59 11.19 2.99
N GLY A 157 -12.25 10.19 2.16
CA GLY A 157 -13.26 9.35 1.52
C GLY A 157 -14.09 8.54 2.53
N ILE A 158 -13.45 7.98 3.56
CA ILE A 158 -14.15 7.28 4.65
C ILE A 158 -15.12 8.23 5.36
N ARG A 159 -14.66 9.44 5.73
CA ARG A 159 -15.52 10.45 6.36
C ARG A 159 -16.70 10.84 5.47
N GLN A 160 -16.48 11.05 4.17
CA GLN A 160 -17.55 11.38 3.23
C GLN A 160 -18.60 10.26 3.13
N ALA A 161 -18.19 9.00 3.09
CA ALA A 161 -19.11 7.86 3.09
C ALA A 161 -19.89 7.77 4.41
N LEU A 162 -19.24 8.00 5.55
CA LEU A 162 -19.90 8.10 6.87
C LEU A 162 -20.96 9.19 6.83
N GLU A 163 -20.61 10.43 6.47
CA GLU A 163 -21.51 11.58 6.47
C GLU A 163 -22.72 11.37 5.53
N ALA A 164 -22.48 10.76 4.36
CA ALA A 164 -23.55 10.42 3.42
C ALA A 164 -24.54 9.38 4.01
N THR A 165 -24.06 8.47 4.84
CA THR A 165 -24.89 7.42 5.45
C THR A 165 -25.65 7.93 6.67
N ILE A 166 -25.00 8.75 7.53
CA ILE A 166 -25.62 9.21 8.80
C ILE A 166 -26.36 10.54 8.67
N ASP A 167 -26.30 11.18 7.49
CA ASP A 167 -26.90 12.49 7.21
C ASP A 167 -26.53 13.60 8.22
N ARG A 168 -25.28 13.57 8.68
CA ARG A 168 -24.70 14.56 9.61
C ARG A 168 -23.19 14.54 9.58
N SER A 169 -22.55 15.61 10.11
CA SER A 169 -21.09 15.69 10.18
C SER A 169 -20.49 14.63 11.10
N ALA A 170 -19.42 13.98 10.62
CA ALA A 170 -18.61 13.01 11.35
C ALA A 170 -17.33 13.67 11.86
N SER A 171 -17.40 14.40 12.98
CA SER A 171 -16.26 15.13 13.55
C SER A 171 -15.51 14.35 14.65
N HIS A 172 -16.01 13.18 15.06
CA HIS A 172 -15.42 12.32 16.09
C HIS A 172 -15.35 10.86 15.63
N ALA A 173 -14.35 10.12 16.09
CA ALA A 173 -14.27 8.68 15.88
C ALA A 173 -13.37 7.99 16.92
N CYS A 174 -13.66 6.70 17.17
CA CYS A 174 -12.71 5.75 17.72
C CYS A 174 -11.93 5.09 16.57
N ILE A 175 -10.62 5.17 16.64
CA ILE A 175 -9.70 4.81 15.56
C ILE A 175 -8.94 3.55 15.96
N GLY A 176 -9.04 2.51 15.12
CA GLY A 176 -8.26 1.30 15.25
C GLY A 176 -6.77 1.53 14.89
N HIS A 177 -5.89 0.94 15.70
CA HIS A 177 -4.47 0.91 15.41
C HIS A 177 -3.83 -0.43 15.79
N PRO A 178 -2.74 -0.88 15.15
CA PRO A 178 -2.06 -2.10 15.55
C PRO A 178 -1.42 -1.94 16.94
N VAL A 179 -1.17 -3.04 17.64
CA VAL A 179 -0.44 -3.00 18.91
C VAL A 179 0.95 -2.41 18.70
N ASN A 180 1.62 -2.80 17.61
CA ASN A 180 2.90 -2.26 17.20
C ASN A 180 2.87 -1.85 15.73
N PHE A 181 3.16 -0.59 15.46
CA PHE A 181 3.38 -0.16 14.07
C PHE A 181 4.66 -0.75 13.51
N GLU A 182 4.67 -1.04 12.22
CA GLU A 182 5.88 -1.39 11.49
C GLU A 182 6.83 -0.18 11.41
N GLY A 183 8.11 -0.47 11.26
CA GLY A 183 9.17 0.54 11.20
C GLY A 183 10.35 0.18 12.11
N SER A 184 11.40 0.98 12.05
CA SER A 184 12.63 0.83 12.85
C SER A 184 12.81 2.02 13.78
N GLY A 185 13.44 1.77 14.95
CA GLY A 185 13.79 2.80 15.90
C GLY A 185 12.86 2.89 17.12
N GLU A 186 13.39 3.47 18.16
CA GLU A 186 12.63 3.79 19.38
C GLU A 186 11.60 4.88 19.09
N GLY A 187 10.43 4.81 19.75
CA GLY A 187 9.37 5.80 19.60
C GLY A 187 8.51 5.64 18.33
N ARG A 188 8.72 4.62 17.49
CA ARG A 188 7.96 4.40 16.24
C ARG A 188 6.44 4.40 16.43
N ASN A 189 5.95 3.83 17.54
CA ASN A 189 4.52 3.76 17.83
C ASN A 189 3.94 5.16 18.11
N ASN A 190 4.65 5.99 18.89
CA ASN A 190 4.21 7.35 19.19
C ASN A 190 4.18 8.21 17.92
N ILE A 191 5.26 8.17 17.13
CA ILE A 191 5.36 8.89 15.86
C ILE A 191 4.25 8.44 14.90
N ALA A 192 3.97 7.15 14.82
CA ALA A 192 2.91 6.62 13.96
C ALA A 192 1.53 7.09 14.42
N LEU A 193 1.24 7.08 15.71
CA LEU A 193 -0.02 7.57 16.29
C LEU A 193 -0.18 9.08 16.06
N GLU A 194 0.88 9.89 16.27
CA GLU A 194 0.86 11.32 16.00
C GLU A 194 0.55 11.60 14.51
N ARG A 195 1.21 10.90 13.58
CA ARG A 195 0.96 11.04 12.14
C ARG A 195 -0.44 10.58 11.75
N LEU A 196 -0.93 9.51 12.37
CA LEU A 196 -2.28 9.01 12.15
C LEU A 196 -3.31 10.02 12.65
N ALA A 197 -3.10 10.58 13.86
CA ALA A 197 -3.94 11.63 14.42
C ALA A 197 -3.96 12.89 13.54
N GLU A 198 -2.80 13.32 13.06
CA GLU A 198 -2.69 14.43 12.13
C GLU A 198 -3.48 14.17 10.83
N ALA A 199 -3.37 12.96 10.25
CA ALA A 199 -4.09 12.59 9.04
C ALA A 199 -5.61 12.63 9.23
N TYR A 200 -6.12 12.13 10.36
CA TYR A 200 -7.53 12.20 10.74
C TYR A 200 -7.99 13.65 10.98
N GLY A 201 -7.15 14.46 11.63
CA GLY A 201 -7.42 15.89 11.81
C GLY A 201 -7.57 16.62 10.47
N HIS A 202 -6.67 16.36 9.51
CA HIS A 202 -6.76 16.88 8.14
C HIS A 202 -7.98 16.34 7.39
N ALA A 203 -8.43 15.14 7.69
CA ALA A 203 -9.67 14.59 7.14
C ALA A 203 -10.94 15.18 7.80
N GLY A 204 -10.82 16.03 8.83
CA GLY A 204 -11.94 16.70 9.51
C GLY A 204 -12.46 15.97 10.75
N ILE A 205 -11.81 14.88 11.19
CA ILE A 205 -12.12 14.16 12.43
C ILE A 205 -11.25 14.74 13.55
N GLN A 206 -11.81 15.67 14.33
CA GLN A 206 -11.08 16.45 15.33
C GLN A 206 -11.05 15.78 16.70
N GLU A 207 -12.15 15.14 17.10
CA GLU A 207 -12.25 14.41 18.36
C GLU A 207 -11.92 12.94 18.13
N GLN A 208 -10.75 12.53 18.57
CA GLN A 208 -10.18 11.22 18.29
C GLN A 208 -9.98 10.43 19.60
N SER A 209 -10.36 9.17 19.60
CA SER A 209 -9.93 8.17 20.57
C SER A 209 -9.26 7.01 19.82
N PHE A 210 -8.28 6.40 20.45
CA PHE A 210 -7.50 5.32 19.83
C PHE A 210 -7.71 4.02 20.59
N CYS A 211 -7.89 2.91 19.84
CA CYS A 211 -8.08 1.58 20.41
C CYS A 211 -7.23 0.57 19.64
N PRO A 212 -6.45 -0.28 20.32
CA PRO A 212 -5.77 -1.39 19.66
C PRO A 212 -6.76 -2.30 18.94
N GLU A 213 -6.50 -2.62 17.67
CA GLU A 213 -7.38 -3.42 16.79
C GLU A 213 -7.82 -4.74 17.44
N PRO A 214 -6.91 -5.58 18.03
CA PRO A 214 -7.34 -6.81 18.66
C PRO A 214 -8.19 -6.60 19.91
N THR A 215 -8.00 -5.47 20.62
CA THR A 215 -8.86 -5.09 21.75
C THR A 215 -10.26 -4.71 21.27
N ALA A 216 -10.36 -3.91 20.19
CA ALA A 216 -11.64 -3.55 19.59
C ALA A 216 -12.40 -4.78 19.08
N ALA A 217 -11.70 -5.72 18.45
CA ALA A 217 -12.27 -6.99 17.99
C ALA A 217 -12.81 -7.82 19.17
N THR A 218 -12.08 -7.88 20.30
CA THR A 218 -12.54 -8.57 21.50
C THR A 218 -13.79 -7.93 22.08
N ILE A 219 -13.82 -6.59 22.17
CA ILE A 219 -14.99 -5.85 22.67
C ILE A 219 -16.22 -6.15 21.80
N SER A 220 -16.05 -6.14 20.48
CA SER A 220 -17.12 -6.47 19.54
C SER A 220 -17.64 -7.91 19.73
N TYR A 221 -16.73 -8.87 19.89
CA TYR A 221 -17.09 -10.26 20.18
C TYR A 221 -17.88 -10.37 21.49
N LEU A 222 -17.42 -9.75 22.57
CA LEU A 222 -18.06 -9.78 23.88
C LEU A 222 -19.43 -9.09 23.88
N HIS A 223 -19.58 -8.01 23.11
CA HIS A 223 -20.88 -7.33 22.93
C HIS A 223 -21.91 -8.25 22.26
N ASN A 224 -21.50 -8.97 21.23
CA ASN A 224 -22.37 -9.88 20.47
C ASN A 224 -22.61 -11.22 21.23
N ASN A 225 -21.81 -11.53 22.25
CA ASN A 225 -21.91 -12.74 23.05
C ASN A 225 -22.07 -12.39 24.56
N PRO A 226 -23.21 -11.83 24.96
CA PRO A 226 -23.43 -11.38 26.34
C PRO A 226 -23.60 -12.60 27.28
N GLN A 227 -22.51 -13.06 27.86
CA GLN A 227 -22.49 -14.07 28.91
C GLN A 227 -22.18 -13.40 30.24
N SER A 228 -22.84 -13.79 31.33
CA SER A 228 -22.72 -13.15 32.65
C SER A 228 -21.57 -13.70 33.52
N ARG A 229 -20.68 -14.53 32.98
CA ARG A 229 -19.57 -15.15 33.71
C ARG A 229 -18.23 -14.48 33.40
N ASP A 230 -17.35 -14.52 34.39
CA ASP A 230 -15.97 -14.11 34.22
C ASP A 230 -15.27 -15.04 33.23
N GLU A 231 -14.57 -14.47 32.26
CA GLU A 231 -13.82 -15.23 31.27
C GLU A 231 -12.56 -14.50 30.84
N LEU A 232 -11.59 -15.26 30.36
CA LEU A 232 -10.38 -14.75 29.74
C LEU A 232 -10.47 -15.03 28.22
N VAL A 233 -10.39 -13.98 27.42
CA VAL A 233 -10.51 -14.07 25.95
C VAL A 233 -9.17 -13.72 25.33
N LEU A 234 -8.62 -14.65 24.52
CA LEU A 234 -7.49 -14.40 23.64
C LEU A 234 -8.04 -14.07 22.26
N THR A 235 -7.72 -12.89 21.77
CA THR A 235 -7.97 -12.50 20.39
C THR A 235 -6.68 -12.56 19.59
N VAL A 236 -6.77 -13.15 18.41
CA VAL A 236 -5.69 -13.22 17.42
C VAL A 236 -6.18 -12.48 16.18
N ASP A 237 -5.65 -11.30 15.97
CA ASP A 237 -5.96 -10.47 14.79
C ASP A 237 -4.86 -10.66 13.74
N PHE A 238 -5.22 -11.29 12.63
CA PHE A 238 -4.32 -11.57 11.53
C PHE A 238 -4.61 -10.64 10.35
N GLY A 239 -4.02 -9.45 10.41
CA GLY A 239 -4.15 -8.42 9.38
C GLY A 239 -3.30 -8.67 8.13
N GLY A 240 -3.31 -7.69 7.20
CA GLY A 240 -2.49 -7.73 6.00
C GLY A 240 -0.99 -7.61 6.29
N GLY A 241 -0.60 -6.72 7.21
CA GLY A 241 0.79 -6.44 7.57
C GLY A 241 1.23 -6.97 8.92
N THR A 242 0.32 -7.07 9.89
CA THR A 242 0.61 -7.45 11.28
C THR A 242 -0.20 -8.64 11.74
N LEU A 243 0.31 -9.33 12.76
CA LEU A 243 -0.38 -10.30 13.58
C LEU A 243 -0.37 -9.77 15.01
N ASP A 244 -1.54 -9.41 15.50
CA ASP A 244 -1.72 -8.76 16.79
C ASP A 244 -2.50 -9.67 17.75
N PHE A 245 -2.10 -9.68 19.02
CA PHE A 245 -2.72 -10.47 20.07
C PHE A 245 -3.23 -9.54 21.17
N SER A 246 -4.37 -9.88 21.75
CA SER A 246 -4.90 -9.25 22.94
C SER A 246 -5.50 -10.28 23.88
N VAL A 247 -5.20 -10.17 25.16
CA VAL A 247 -5.80 -10.97 26.22
C VAL A 247 -6.63 -10.03 27.08
N LEU A 248 -7.94 -10.23 27.06
CA LEU A 248 -8.88 -9.46 27.87
C LEU A 248 -9.55 -10.36 28.91
N ARG A 249 -9.65 -9.84 30.15
CA ARG A 249 -10.44 -10.43 31.21
C ARG A 249 -11.78 -9.72 31.29
N ARG A 250 -12.84 -10.48 31.11
CA ARG A 250 -14.21 -10.01 31.38
C ARG A 250 -14.56 -10.23 32.86
N LYS A 251 -15.07 -9.19 33.50
CA LYS A 251 -15.62 -9.23 34.88
C LYS A 251 -17.04 -8.63 34.83
N GLY A 252 -18.05 -9.48 34.72
CA GLY A 252 -19.43 -9.03 34.55
C GLY A 252 -19.60 -8.19 33.25
N SER A 253 -19.93 -6.89 33.40
CA SER A 253 -20.09 -5.94 32.30
C SER A 253 -18.81 -5.11 31.95
N SER A 254 -17.74 -5.29 32.76
CA SER A 254 -16.47 -4.60 32.54
C SER A 254 -15.42 -5.53 31.92
N PHE A 255 -14.42 -4.95 31.27
CA PHE A 255 -13.26 -5.69 30.76
C PHE A 255 -11.97 -4.98 31.11
N GLU A 256 -10.95 -5.79 31.32
CA GLU A 256 -9.61 -5.35 31.64
C GLU A 256 -8.65 -5.97 30.64
N VAL A 257 -7.77 -5.15 30.04
CA VAL A 257 -6.72 -5.64 29.12
C VAL A 257 -5.57 -6.18 29.97
N GLU A 258 -5.36 -7.49 29.93
CA GLU A 258 -4.30 -8.16 30.68
C GLU A 258 -2.94 -8.08 29.95
N ALA A 259 -2.96 -8.25 28.62
CA ALA A 259 -1.76 -8.21 27.80
C ALA A 259 -2.08 -7.94 26.33
N THR A 260 -1.14 -7.33 25.63
CA THR A 260 -1.13 -7.19 24.17
C THR A 260 0.24 -7.51 23.61
N HIS A 261 0.30 -8.07 22.40
CA HIS A 261 1.54 -8.32 21.69
C HIS A 261 1.29 -8.22 20.19
N GLY A 262 2.24 -7.69 19.43
CA GLY A 262 2.13 -7.56 17.97
C GLY A 262 3.45 -7.84 17.29
N ILE A 263 3.39 -8.55 16.14
CA ILE A 263 4.53 -8.84 15.29
C ILE A 263 4.26 -8.42 13.85
N ALA A 264 5.31 -8.00 13.12
CA ALA A 264 5.24 -7.59 11.72
C ALA A 264 5.21 -8.82 10.79
N LEU A 265 4.14 -9.61 10.90
CA LEU A 265 3.87 -10.79 10.08
C LEU A 265 2.39 -10.78 9.70
N GLY A 266 2.06 -10.52 8.46
CA GLY A 266 0.67 -10.47 8.02
C GLY A 266 0.39 -11.31 6.78
N GLY A 267 -0.86 -11.27 6.36
CA GLY A 267 -1.37 -12.02 5.22
C GLY A 267 -0.66 -11.73 3.90
N ASP A 268 -0.14 -10.51 3.71
CA ASP A 268 0.64 -10.14 2.52
C ASP A 268 1.89 -11.03 2.37
N ARG A 269 2.52 -11.44 3.49
CA ARG A 269 3.67 -12.34 3.46
C ARG A 269 3.28 -13.76 3.03
N ILE A 270 2.12 -14.24 3.47
CA ILE A 270 1.58 -15.54 3.04
C ILE A 270 1.29 -15.48 1.55
N ASP A 271 0.65 -14.41 1.06
CA ASP A 271 0.35 -14.24 -0.36
C ASP A 271 1.63 -14.28 -1.22
N GLN A 272 2.70 -13.62 -0.77
CA GLN A 272 4.01 -13.68 -1.41
C GLN A 272 4.62 -15.09 -1.40
N CYS A 273 4.50 -15.83 -0.30
CA CYS A 273 4.96 -17.21 -0.23
C CYS A 273 4.18 -18.12 -1.20
N ILE A 274 2.86 -18.01 -1.24
CA ILE A 274 2.00 -18.76 -2.18
C ILE A 274 2.38 -18.40 -3.62
N PHE A 275 2.57 -17.11 -3.92
CA PHE A 275 2.99 -16.68 -5.26
C PHE A 275 4.32 -17.34 -5.66
N ARG A 276 5.31 -17.32 -4.75
CA ARG A 276 6.63 -17.89 -4.99
C ARG A 276 6.57 -19.40 -5.19
N GLU A 277 5.87 -20.12 -4.32
CA GLU A 277 5.87 -21.58 -4.32
C GLU A 277 4.97 -22.17 -5.42
N LEU A 278 3.82 -21.56 -5.71
CA LEU A 278 2.83 -22.12 -6.62
C LEU A 278 2.81 -21.45 -7.99
N VAL A 279 3.06 -20.14 -8.07
CA VAL A 279 2.92 -19.40 -9.33
C VAL A 279 4.24 -19.30 -10.09
N PHE A 280 5.37 -19.05 -9.43
CA PHE A 280 6.67 -18.95 -10.11
C PHE A 280 7.02 -20.16 -10.99
N PRO A 281 6.79 -21.43 -10.56
CA PRO A 281 7.02 -22.59 -11.43
C PRO A 281 6.17 -22.59 -12.69
N LEU A 282 4.98 -21.98 -12.65
CA LEU A 282 4.09 -21.82 -13.81
C LEU A 282 4.51 -20.70 -14.76
N LEU A 283 5.41 -19.83 -14.30
CA LEU A 283 5.95 -18.69 -15.05
C LEU A 283 7.38 -18.92 -15.56
N GLY A 284 7.95 -20.13 -15.33
CA GLY A 284 9.26 -20.51 -15.83
C GLY A 284 10.39 -20.44 -14.81
N SER A 285 10.09 -20.29 -13.51
CA SER A 285 11.10 -20.46 -12.46
C SER A 285 11.68 -21.87 -12.49
N GLY A 286 13.02 -21.96 -12.41
CA GLY A 286 13.76 -23.25 -12.47
C GLY A 286 13.98 -23.80 -13.88
N GLU A 287 13.41 -23.17 -14.91
CA GLU A 287 13.60 -23.61 -16.30
C GLU A 287 14.97 -23.18 -16.86
N ARG A 288 15.45 -23.94 -17.84
CA ARG A 288 16.69 -23.63 -18.58
C ARG A 288 16.39 -22.91 -19.88
N TRP A 289 17.39 -22.24 -20.43
CA TRP A 289 17.34 -21.67 -21.76
C TRP A 289 18.67 -21.78 -22.49
N SER A 290 18.57 -22.03 -23.79
CA SER A 290 19.71 -22.09 -24.67
C SER A 290 19.86 -20.78 -25.45
N ARG A 291 21.06 -20.23 -25.51
CA ARG A 291 21.41 -19.02 -26.27
C ARG A 291 22.71 -19.19 -26.98
N VAL A 292 22.83 -18.48 -28.10
CA VAL A 292 24.11 -18.42 -28.81
C VAL A 292 24.94 -17.27 -28.27
N VAL A 293 26.11 -17.57 -27.74
CA VAL A 293 27.08 -16.60 -27.24
C VAL A 293 28.39 -16.88 -27.95
N ASP A 294 28.92 -15.91 -28.67
CA ASP A 294 30.17 -16.01 -29.45
C ASP A 294 30.21 -17.24 -30.37
N GLY A 295 29.10 -17.54 -31.04
CA GLY A 295 28.96 -18.68 -31.96
C GLY A 295 28.79 -20.06 -31.31
N SER A 296 28.81 -20.14 -29.99
CA SER A 296 28.59 -21.37 -29.21
C SER A 296 27.22 -21.38 -28.54
N THR A 297 26.57 -22.56 -28.56
CA THR A 297 25.31 -22.72 -27.80
C THR A 297 25.63 -22.93 -26.34
N VAL A 298 25.12 -22.05 -25.49
CA VAL A 298 25.26 -22.09 -24.04
C VAL A 298 23.88 -22.37 -23.43
N ASP A 299 23.80 -23.44 -22.65
CA ASP A 299 22.59 -23.80 -21.92
C ASP A 299 22.74 -23.50 -20.41
N THR A 300 21.90 -22.58 -19.90
CA THR A 300 21.96 -22.09 -18.52
C THR A 300 20.57 -22.11 -17.87
N LEU A 301 20.50 -21.94 -16.58
CA LEU A 301 19.24 -21.60 -15.94
C LEU A 301 18.76 -20.22 -16.43
N PHE A 302 17.46 -20.10 -16.68
CA PHE A 302 16.86 -18.79 -16.93
C PHE A 302 17.00 -17.91 -15.68
N PRO A 303 17.43 -16.63 -15.79
CA PRO A 303 17.71 -15.79 -14.63
C PRO A 303 16.42 -15.29 -13.98
N PHE A 304 15.54 -16.20 -13.57
CA PHE A 304 14.21 -15.88 -13.02
C PHE A 304 14.30 -15.04 -11.74
N GLY A 305 15.38 -15.18 -10.97
CA GLY A 305 15.63 -14.38 -9.75
C GLY A 305 15.59 -12.87 -9.97
N GLU A 306 15.91 -12.39 -11.18
CA GLU A 306 15.82 -10.96 -11.53
C GLU A 306 14.37 -10.42 -11.61
N TYR A 307 13.40 -11.34 -11.73
CA TYR A 307 11.97 -11.01 -11.85
C TYR A 307 11.23 -11.13 -10.53
N GLU A 308 11.72 -11.95 -9.60
CA GLU A 308 11.00 -12.38 -8.40
C GLU A 308 10.50 -11.21 -7.56
N GLU A 309 11.39 -10.26 -7.23
CA GLU A 309 11.04 -9.13 -6.38
C GLU A 309 9.94 -8.26 -6.99
N LEU A 310 10.03 -8.01 -8.30
CA LEU A 310 9.04 -7.21 -9.01
C LEU A 310 7.72 -7.95 -9.20
N LEU A 311 7.74 -9.28 -9.34
CA LEU A 311 6.54 -10.10 -9.47
C LEU A 311 5.74 -10.15 -8.15
N ILE A 312 6.40 -10.34 -7.01
CA ILE A 312 5.73 -10.41 -5.70
C ILE A 312 5.27 -9.05 -5.17
N ASN A 313 5.76 -7.95 -5.74
CA ASN A 313 5.38 -6.59 -5.39
C ASN A 313 4.54 -5.97 -6.51
N TRP A 314 3.30 -6.46 -6.67
CA TRP A 314 2.43 -6.08 -7.78
C TRP A 314 2.30 -4.55 -8.02
N PRO A 315 2.37 -3.63 -7.01
CA PRO A 315 2.31 -2.20 -7.26
C PRO A 315 3.49 -1.64 -8.08
N ILE A 316 4.59 -2.40 -8.18
CA ILE A 316 5.76 -2.03 -8.97
C ILE A 316 6.05 -3.02 -10.10
N SER A 317 5.21 -4.04 -10.29
CA SER A 317 5.41 -5.09 -11.30
C SER A 317 5.42 -4.56 -12.75
N TYR A 318 4.80 -3.40 -12.99
CA TYR A 318 4.87 -2.70 -14.29
C TYR A 318 6.33 -2.43 -14.73
N MET A 319 7.28 -2.34 -13.80
CA MET A 319 8.71 -2.15 -14.10
C MET A 319 9.31 -3.32 -14.87
N LEU A 320 8.68 -4.50 -14.86
CA LEU A 320 9.08 -5.64 -15.69
C LEU A 320 8.87 -5.37 -17.19
N ASN A 321 8.04 -4.40 -17.57
CA ASN A 321 7.82 -4.06 -18.98
C ASN A 321 8.93 -3.17 -19.56
N GLN A 322 10.18 -3.48 -19.24
CA GLN A 322 11.40 -2.95 -19.83
C GLN A 322 12.02 -4.00 -20.73
N ASN A 323 12.69 -3.54 -21.80
CA ASN A 323 13.32 -4.44 -22.77
C ASN A 323 14.30 -5.44 -22.13
N LYS A 324 15.02 -5.04 -21.06
CA LYS A 324 15.95 -5.92 -20.34
C LYS A 324 15.28 -7.15 -19.72
N TYR A 325 13.99 -7.07 -19.36
CA TYR A 325 13.21 -8.19 -18.83
C TYR A 325 12.39 -8.88 -19.92
N THR A 326 11.77 -8.12 -20.82
CA THR A 326 10.89 -8.70 -21.85
C THR A 326 11.65 -9.43 -22.94
N ALA A 327 12.84 -8.96 -23.36
CA ALA A 327 13.62 -9.60 -24.41
C ALA A 327 14.08 -11.03 -24.05
N PRO A 328 14.64 -11.33 -22.86
CA PRO A 328 14.96 -12.70 -22.48
C PRO A 328 13.72 -13.61 -22.44
N VAL A 329 12.59 -13.12 -21.96
CA VAL A 329 11.32 -13.88 -21.92
C VAL A 329 10.86 -14.21 -23.35
N MET A 330 10.88 -13.24 -24.27
CA MET A 330 10.54 -13.44 -25.69
C MET A 330 11.47 -14.45 -26.37
N GLN A 331 12.79 -14.37 -26.14
CA GLN A 331 13.76 -15.33 -26.67
C GLN A 331 13.51 -16.74 -26.14
N ARG A 332 13.15 -16.88 -24.88
CA ARG A 332 12.85 -18.19 -24.27
C ARG A 332 11.50 -18.75 -24.74
N MET A 333 10.50 -17.89 -24.91
CA MET A 333 9.14 -18.26 -25.35
C MET A 333 9.12 -18.94 -26.73
N VAL A 334 10.04 -18.60 -27.63
CA VAL A 334 10.09 -19.17 -28.99
C VAL A 334 10.92 -20.45 -29.08
N GLN A 335 11.54 -20.94 -28.00
CA GLN A 335 12.23 -22.21 -27.98
C GLN A 335 11.19 -23.34 -27.97
N PRO A 336 11.32 -24.36 -28.86
CA PRO A 336 10.28 -25.36 -29.09
C PRO A 336 10.35 -26.49 -28.04
N ASP A 337 9.96 -26.18 -26.80
CA ASP A 337 9.88 -27.16 -25.72
C ASP A 337 8.64 -26.93 -24.84
N ALA A 338 8.42 -27.83 -23.87
CA ALA A 338 7.27 -27.78 -22.96
C ALA A 338 7.25 -26.56 -22.03
N ALA A 339 8.37 -25.84 -21.88
CA ALA A 339 8.44 -24.66 -21.04
C ALA A 339 8.03 -23.36 -21.80
N ALA A 340 7.91 -23.40 -23.11
CA ALA A 340 7.52 -22.23 -23.92
C ALA A 340 6.21 -21.58 -23.41
N ASP A 341 5.21 -22.38 -23.05
CA ASP A 341 3.93 -21.90 -22.51
C ASP A 341 4.06 -21.20 -21.16
N LYS A 342 5.07 -21.59 -20.34
CA LYS A 342 5.34 -20.92 -19.06
C LYS A 342 5.83 -19.49 -19.30
N PHE A 343 6.73 -19.31 -20.25
CA PHE A 343 7.26 -18.00 -20.61
C PHE A 343 6.24 -17.13 -21.36
N LYS A 344 5.33 -17.75 -22.11
CA LYS A 344 4.19 -17.03 -22.68
C LYS A 344 3.29 -16.46 -21.59
N ARG A 345 2.98 -17.25 -20.54
CA ARG A 345 2.22 -16.74 -19.38
C ARG A 345 2.97 -15.60 -18.67
N LEU A 346 4.29 -15.72 -18.49
CA LEU A 346 5.10 -14.66 -17.89
C LEU A 346 5.07 -13.38 -18.76
N TYR A 347 5.19 -13.52 -20.08
CA TYR A 347 5.11 -12.41 -21.01
C TYR A 347 3.74 -11.71 -20.96
N ASP A 348 2.66 -12.48 -21.01
CA ASP A 348 1.30 -11.95 -20.93
C ASP A 348 1.04 -11.25 -19.58
N LEU A 349 1.52 -11.82 -18.47
CA LEU A 349 1.44 -11.22 -17.15
C LEU A 349 2.11 -9.85 -17.11
N ILE A 350 3.31 -9.74 -17.68
CA ILE A 350 4.08 -8.48 -17.76
C ILE A 350 3.35 -7.47 -18.67
N GLN A 351 2.97 -7.87 -19.89
CA GLN A 351 2.38 -6.97 -20.88
C GLN A 351 1.02 -6.43 -20.46
N GLN A 352 0.20 -7.27 -19.81
CA GLN A 352 -1.15 -6.90 -19.40
C GLN A 352 -1.21 -6.38 -17.95
N ASN A 353 -0.07 -6.36 -17.24
CA ASN A 353 0.01 -5.98 -15.82
C ASN A 353 -0.95 -6.78 -14.94
N TYR A 354 -0.99 -8.11 -15.12
CA TYR A 354 -1.92 -9.01 -14.43
C TYR A 354 -1.51 -9.36 -12.99
N SER A 355 -0.41 -8.85 -12.48
CA SER A 355 0.08 -9.19 -11.14
C SER A 355 -0.97 -8.98 -10.05
N TYR A 356 -1.74 -7.89 -10.12
CA TYR A 356 -2.82 -7.64 -9.16
C TYR A 356 -3.88 -8.75 -9.19
N GLN A 357 -4.35 -9.14 -10.38
CA GLN A 357 -5.36 -10.18 -10.54
C GLN A 357 -4.88 -11.53 -9.99
N VAL A 358 -3.59 -11.85 -10.18
CA VAL A 358 -3.00 -13.06 -9.59
C VAL A 358 -3.05 -13.00 -8.06
N PHE A 359 -2.72 -11.86 -7.46
CA PHE A 359 -2.82 -11.69 -6.00
C PHE A 359 -4.27 -11.77 -5.50
N GLU A 360 -5.25 -11.27 -6.22
CA GLU A 360 -6.67 -11.42 -5.85
C GLU A 360 -7.11 -12.90 -5.88
N VAL A 361 -6.64 -13.67 -6.87
CA VAL A 361 -6.89 -15.13 -6.91
C VAL A 361 -6.22 -15.83 -5.73
N ILE A 362 -4.98 -15.46 -5.38
CA ILE A 362 -4.27 -16.01 -4.21
C ILE A 362 -5.04 -15.71 -2.92
N LYS A 363 -5.54 -14.51 -2.75
CA LYS A 363 -6.36 -14.13 -1.57
C LYS A 363 -7.66 -14.91 -1.49
N ALA A 364 -8.31 -15.13 -2.63
CA ALA A 364 -9.53 -15.94 -2.68
C ALA A 364 -9.27 -17.44 -2.42
N PHE A 365 -8.06 -17.91 -2.72
CA PHE A 365 -7.63 -19.29 -2.44
C PHE A 365 -7.28 -19.50 -0.96
N LYS A 366 -6.73 -18.53 -0.29
CA LYS A 366 -6.32 -18.55 1.14
C LYS A 366 -7.53 -18.49 2.07
#